data_1acd58b9fcd35616958daf9a3411bde5
#
_entry.id   1acd58b9fcd35616958daf9a3411bde5
#
_cell.length_a   1.000
_cell.length_b   1.000
_cell.length_c   1.000
_cell.angle_alpha   90.00
_cell.angle_beta   90.00
_cell.angle_gamma   90.00
#
_symmetry.space_group_name_H-M   'P 1'
#
loop_
_entity.id
_entity.type
_entity.pdbx_description
1 polymer ?
#
loop_
_entity_poly.entity_id
_entity_poly.type
_entity_poly.pdbx_seq_one_letter_code
_entity_poly.pdbx_strand_id
1 'polypeptide(L)'
;MTEIGIMLVDDHPVVREGYRRLLERHAEFRVVAEADDAASAYRAYRAARPDIVVMDLALPGPGGLEAVRHIRQWDRAARILIFTMHASAAFALKAFEAGASGYITKSSAPPELVRAIMTVAKGGRALSEDIAREVAAERLSGPRSLVEDLGPRETEILRLVASGWTAEAIATSLNLSAKTVQNYHYQIKSKIGARTDAHLVWLAIAAGLVTPESVG
;
A
#
# COMPACT_ATOMS: atom_id res chain seq x y z
N MET A 1 5.52 5.30 -34.66
CA MET A 1 5.40 5.36 -33.19
C MET A 1 5.73 3.94 -32.70
N THR A 2 6.59 3.80 -31.70
CA THR A 2 6.96 2.48 -31.19
C THR A 2 5.78 1.92 -30.39
N GLU A 3 5.35 0.71 -30.74
CA GLU A 3 4.29 -0.02 -30.04
C GLU A 3 4.78 -0.36 -28.62
N ILE A 4 3.92 -0.16 -27.59
CA ILE A 4 4.22 -0.45 -26.20
C ILE A 4 3.74 -1.87 -25.87
N GLY A 5 4.68 -2.76 -25.59
CA GLY A 5 4.41 -4.14 -25.16
C GLY A 5 3.95 -4.20 -23.71
N ILE A 6 2.71 -4.59 -23.47
CA ILE A 6 2.09 -4.67 -22.15
C ILE A 6 1.98 -6.12 -21.71
N MET A 7 2.35 -6.39 -20.46
CA MET A 7 2.03 -7.64 -19.80
C MET A 7 0.91 -7.43 -18.80
N LEU A 8 -0.16 -8.24 -18.86
CA LEU A 8 -1.28 -8.22 -17.91
C LEU A 8 -1.14 -9.34 -16.88
N VAL A 9 -1.26 -9.00 -15.59
CA VAL A 9 -1.21 -9.96 -14.49
C VAL A 9 -2.42 -9.77 -13.60
N ASP A 10 -3.35 -10.73 -13.66
CA ASP A 10 -4.62 -10.74 -12.92
C ASP A 10 -5.12 -12.18 -12.83
N ASP A 11 -5.57 -12.63 -11.67
CA ASP A 11 -6.06 -14.01 -11.48
C ASP A 11 -7.48 -14.22 -11.99
N HIS A 12 -8.19 -13.15 -12.41
CA HIS A 12 -9.54 -13.21 -12.96
C HIS A 12 -9.52 -13.20 -14.49
N PRO A 13 -9.75 -14.33 -15.18
CA PRO A 13 -9.63 -14.41 -16.65
C PRO A 13 -10.54 -13.43 -17.40
N VAL A 14 -11.78 -13.23 -16.91
CA VAL A 14 -12.77 -12.34 -17.54
C VAL A 14 -12.30 -10.87 -17.43
N VAL A 15 -11.74 -10.49 -16.29
CA VAL A 15 -11.20 -9.15 -16.04
C VAL A 15 -10.00 -8.90 -16.95
N ARG A 16 -9.07 -9.86 -17.01
CA ARG A 16 -7.87 -9.80 -17.84
C ARG A 16 -8.21 -9.66 -19.33
N GLU A 17 -9.14 -10.47 -19.83
CA GLU A 17 -9.61 -10.38 -21.22
C GLU A 17 -10.32 -9.04 -21.50
N GLY A 18 -11.10 -8.52 -20.55
CA GLY A 18 -11.73 -7.22 -20.66
C GLY A 18 -10.72 -6.08 -20.83
N TYR A 19 -9.67 -6.07 -20.01
CA TYR A 19 -8.58 -5.07 -20.10
C TYR A 19 -7.72 -5.26 -21.33
N ARG A 20 -7.44 -6.49 -21.74
CA ARG A 20 -6.77 -6.76 -23.00
C ARG A 20 -7.51 -6.09 -24.17
N ARG A 21 -8.80 -6.34 -24.33
CA ARG A 21 -9.60 -5.72 -25.39
C ARG A 21 -9.66 -4.21 -25.28
N LEU A 22 -9.73 -3.66 -24.07
CA LEU A 22 -9.73 -2.23 -23.85
C LEU A 22 -8.42 -1.59 -24.32
N LEU A 23 -7.30 -2.18 -23.95
CA LEU A 23 -5.97 -1.66 -24.28
C LEU A 23 -5.65 -1.81 -25.78
N GLU A 24 -5.95 -2.95 -26.38
CA GLU A 24 -5.70 -3.21 -27.81
C GLU A 24 -6.61 -2.39 -28.76
N ARG A 25 -7.58 -1.60 -28.24
CA ARG A 25 -8.27 -0.57 -29.01
C ARG A 25 -7.39 0.64 -29.33
N HIS A 26 -6.28 0.77 -28.62
CA HIS A 26 -5.28 1.81 -28.84
C HIS A 26 -4.14 1.25 -29.68
N ALA A 27 -3.93 1.79 -30.87
CA ALA A 27 -2.95 1.29 -31.85
C ALA A 27 -1.49 1.29 -31.34
N GLU A 28 -1.22 2.07 -30.30
CA GLU A 28 0.09 2.13 -29.62
C GLU A 28 0.32 1.03 -28.58
N PHE A 29 -0.69 0.20 -28.26
CA PHE A 29 -0.61 -0.81 -27.22
C PHE A 29 -0.75 -2.22 -27.80
N ARG A 30 0.05 -3.13 -27.28
CA ARG A 30 -0.03 -4.56 -27.56
C ARG A 30 0.15 -5.37 -26.30
N VAL A 31 -0.77 -6.27 -26.01
CA VAL A 31 -0.62 -7.24 -24.93
C VAL A 31 0.29 -8.38 -25.41
N VAL A 32 1.53 -8.42 -24.90
CA VAL A 32 2.56 -9.37 -25.33
C VAL A 32 2.65 -10.59 -24.38
N ALA A 33 2.09 -10.52 -23.18
CA ALA A 33 2.06 -11.62 -22.24
C ALA A 33 0.92 -11.45 -21.23
N GLU A 34 0.50 -12.57 -20.66
CA GLU A 34 -0.49 -12.65 -19.58
C GLU A 34 -0.02 -13.63 -18.51
N ALA A 35 -0.45 -13.39 -17.25
CA ALA A 35 -0.21 -14.29 -16.13
C ALA A 35 -1.35 -14.18 -15.11
N ASP A 36 -1.51 -15.20 -14.27
CA ASP A 36 -2.57 -15.34 -13.28
C ASP A 36 -2.04 -15.50 -11.84
N ASP A 37 -0.73 -15.67 -11.68
CA ASP A 37 -0.05 -15.75 -10.39
C ASP A 37 1.35 -15.12 -10.44
N ALA A 38 2.00 -14.99 -9.28
CA ALA A 38 3.34 -14.40 -9.17
C ALA A 38 4.41 -15.21 -9.90
N ALA A 39 4.31 -16.55 -9.89
CA ALA A 39 5.30 -17.42 -10.50
C ALA A 39 5.20 -17.40 -12.04
N SER A 40 3.99 -17.47 -12.59
CA SER A 40 3.72 -17.32 -14.03
C SER A 40 4.11 -15.93 -14.51
N ALA A 41 3.82 -14.87 -13.69
CA ALA A 41 4.21 -13.49 -13.99
C ALA A 41 5.72 -13.35 -14.18
N TYR A 42 6.52 -13.91 -13.29
CA TYR A 42 7.98 -13.86 -13.41
C TYR A 42 8.49 -14.58 -14.67
N ARG A 43 7.97 -15.79 -14.96
CA ARG A 43 8.35 -16.55 -16.18
C ARG A 43 7.97 -15.79 -17.45
N ALA A 44 6.73 -15.27 -17.51
CA ALA A 44 6.23 -14.53 -18.66
C ALA A 44 7.01 -13.22 -18.88
N TYR A 45 7.35 -12.50 -17.79
CA TYR A 45 8.18 -11.30 -17.86
C TYR A 45 9.55 -11.57 -18.51
N ARG A 46 10.22 -12.65 -18.08
CA ARG A 46 11.53 -13.03 -18.64
C ARG A 46 11.46 -13.40 -20.12
N ALA A 47 10.40 -14.10 -20.52
CA ALA A 47 10.21 -14.57 -21.90
C ALA A 47 9.81 -13.42 -22.86
N ALA A 48 8.83 -12.62 -22.46
CA ALA A 48 8.23 -11.60 -23.34
C ALA A 48 8.95 -10.24 -23.30
N ARG A 49 9.70 -9.93 -22.22
CA ARG A 49 10.38 -8.63 -22.04
C ARG A 49 9.46 -7.44 -22.32
N PRO A 50 8.31 -7.32 -21.64
CA PRO A 50 7.36 -6.25 -21.88
C PRO A 50 7.95 -4.87 -21.52
N ASP A 51 7.46 -3.82 -22.17
CA ASP A 51 7.82 -2.44 -21.83
C ASP A 51 7.20 -2.00 -20.49
N ILE A 52 6.03 -2.58 -20.16
CA ILE A 52 5.33 -2.32 -18.91
C ILE A 52 4.54 -3.56 -18.46
N VAL A 53 4.50 -3.77 -17.14
CA VAL A 53 3.63 -4.75 -16.49
C VAL A 53 2.48 -4.04 -15.80
N VAL A 54 1.25 -4.42 -16.11
CA VAL A 54 0.04 -4.03 -15.38
C VAL A 54 -0.33 -5.19 -14.46
N MET A 55 -0.26 -4.99 -13.15
CA MET A 55 -0.29 -6.07 -12.16
C MET A 55 -1.33 -5.82 -11.06
N ASP A 56 -2.19 -6.81 -10.82
CA ASP A 56 -3.02 -6.81 -9.63
C ASP A 56 -2.20 -7.19 -8.38
N LEU A 57 -2.60 -6.64 -7.23
CA LEU A 57 -2.05 -7.02 -5.92
C LEU A 57 -2.70 -8.29 -5.36
N ALA A 58 -3.98 -8.54 -5.69
CA ALA A 58 -4.77 -9.66 -5.17
C ALA A 58 -4.49 -10.96 -5.92
N LEU A 59 -3.22 -11.28 -6.16
CA LEU A 59 -2.84 -12.55 -6.79
C LEU A 59 -2.78 -13.70 -5.77
N PRO A 60 -3.07 -14.93 -6.16
CA PRO A 60 -2.92 -16.10 -5.30
C PRO A 60 -1.47 -16.34 -4.89
N GLY A 61 -1.30 -16.99 -3.73
CA GLY A 61 0.02 -17.34 -3.20
C GLY A 61 0.77 -16.16 -2.59
N PRO A 62 2.01 -15.87 -3.01
CA PRO A 62 2.83 -14.79 -2.44
C PRO A 62 2.30 -13.37 -2.70
N GLY A 63 1.33 -13.22 -3.62
CA GLY A 63 0.69 -11.96 -3.96
C GLY A 63 1.49 -11.03 -4.89
N GLY A 64 0.82 -9.98 -5.37
CA GLY A 64 1.38 -9.06 -6.37
C GLY A 64 2.59 -8.26 -5.88
N LEU A 65 2.63 -7.87 -4.59
CA LEU A 65 3.79 -7.15 -4.05
C LEU A 65 5.08 -7.97 -4.09
N GLU A 66 4.99 -9.29 -3.85
CA GLU A 66 6.15 -10.16 -3.95
C GLU A 66 6.58 -10.35 -5.41
N ALA A 67 5.61 -10.45 -6.33
CA ALA A 67 5.90 -10.47 -7.77
C ALA A 67 6.64 -9.19 -8.22
N VAL A 68 6.21 -8.00 -7.74
CA VAL A 68 6.92 -6.74 -8.00
C VAL A 68 8.36 -6.80 -7.52
N ARG A 69 8.60 -7.20 -6.25
CA ARG A 69 9.95 -7.31 -5.70
C ARG A 69 10.81 -8.26 -6.50
N HIS A 70 10.28 -9.43 -6.86
CA HIS A 70 11.01 -10.46 -7.60
C HIS A 70 11.40 -9.99 -9.00
N ILE A 71 10.49 -9.37 -9.75
CA ILE A 71 10.80 -8.78 -11.06
C ILE A 71 11.85 -7.68 -10.92
N ARG A 72 11.72 -6.78 -9.93
CA ARG A 72 12.66 -5.68 -9.70
C ARG A 72 14.04 -6.11 -9.20
N GLN A 73 14.14 -7.23 -8.50
CA GLN A 73 15.44 -7.83 -8.15
C GLN A 73 16.19 -8.32 -9.38
N TRP A 74 15.46 -8.87 -10.35
CA TRP A 74 16.06 -9.37 -11.59
C TRP A 74 16.28 -8.25 -12.62
N ASP A 75 15.35 -7.31 -12.73
CA ASP A 75 15.41 -6.16 -13.64
C ASP A 75 15.06 -4.87 -12.90
N ARG A 76 16.09 -4.11 -12.55
CA ARG A 76 15.92 -2.82 -11.86
C ARG A 76 15.26 -1.74 -12.73
N ALA A 77 15.22 -1.91 -14.05
CA ALA A 77 14.58 -0.99 -14.98
C ALA A 77 13.11 -1.36 -15.28
N ALA A 78 12.62 -2.51 -14.79
CA ALA A 78 11.25 -2.96 -15.01
C ALA A 78 10.24 -1.87 -14.62
N ARG A 79 9.30 -1.58 -15.51
CA ARG A 79 8.21 -0.62 -15.28
C ARG A 79 6.97 -1.42 -14.89
N ILE A 80 6.50 -1.20 -13.67
CA ILE A 80 5.37 -1.97 -13.10
C ILE A 80 4.31 -0.98 -12.63
N LEU A 81 3.13 -1.06 -13.22
CA LEU A 81 1.94 -0.32 -12.84
C LEU A 81 1.02 -1.26 -12.05
N ILE A 82 0.79 -0.95 -10.79
CA ILE A 82 -0.21 -1.65 -9.99
C ILE A 82 -1.60 -1.20 -10.43
N PHE A 83 -2.49 -2.19 -10.62
CA PHE A 83 -3.87 -1.96 -11.00
C PHE A 83 -4.78 -2.90 -10.20
N THR A 84 -5.40 -2.41 -9.14
CA THR A 84 -6.02 -3.24 -8.11
C THR A 84 -7.32 -2.65 -7.55
N MET A 85 -8.14 -3.49 -6.91
CA MET A 85 -9.33 -3.04 -6.16
C MET A 85 -8.97 -2.42 -4.80
N HIS A 86 -7.73 -2.56 -4.32
CA HIS A 86 -7.32 -1.96 -3.05
C HIS A 86 -7.12 -0.45 -3.20
N ALA A 87 -8.09 0.33 -2.71
CA ALA A 87 -8.04 1.78 -2.66
C ALA A 87 -7.50 2.23 -1.29
N SER A 88 -6.17 2.24 -1.10
CA SER A 88 -5.54 2.65 0.15
C SER A 88 -4.13 3.20 -0.08
N ALA A 89 -3.85 4.36 0.49
CA ALA A 89 -2.52 4.98 0.49
C ALA A 89 -1.45 4.06 1.07
N ALA A 90 -1.76 3.30 2.12
CA ALA A 90 -0.82 2.36 2.74
C ALA A 90 -0.38 1.25 1.77
N PHE A 91 -1.29 0.71 0.94
CA PHE A 91 -0.94 -0.25 -0.10
C PHE A 91 -0.15 0.39 -1.24
N ALA A 92 -0.51 1.61 -1.64
CA ALA A 92 0.23 2.35 -2.65
C ALA A 92 1.67 2.62 -2.23
N LEU A 93 1.89 3.07 -0.99
CA LEU A 93 3.24 3.29 -0.44
C LEU A 93 4.06 2.00 -0.43
N LYS A 94 3.50 0.89 0.04
CA LYS A 94 4.17 -0.43 0.01
C LYS A 94 4.49 -0.90 -1.41
N ALA A 95 3.62 -0.61 -2.39
CA ALA A 95 3.88 -0.93 -3.78
C ALA A 95 5.05 -0.12 -4.34
N PHE A 96 5.13 1.18 -4.04
CA PHE A 96 6.27 2.01 -4.43
C PHE A 96 7.57 1.58 -3.74
N GLU A 97 7.54 1.20 -2.46
CA GLU A 97 8.68 0.63 -1.74
C GLU A 97 9.14 -0.70 -2.37
N ALA A 98 8.22 -1.53 -2.84
CA ALA A 98 8.52 -2.76 -3.57
C ALA A 98 9.13 -2.50 -4.96
N GLY A 99 9.03 -1.26 -5.48
CA GLY A 99 9.59 -0.83 -6.75
C GLY A 99 8.57 -0.62 -7.87
N ALA A 100 7.27 -0.52 -7.56
CA ALA A 100 6.27 -0.14 -8.55
C ALA A 100 6.53 1.27 -9.09
N SER A 101 6.19 1.49 -10.36
CA SER A 101 6.28 2.78 -11.04
C SER A 101 4.97 3.56 -11.01
N GLY A 102 3.85 2.89 -10.70
CA GLY A 102 2.56 3.53 -10.57
C GLY A 102 1.56 2.69 -9.80
N TYR A 103 0.46 3.32 -9.39
CA TYR A 103 -0.64 2.69 -8.66
C TYR A 103 -1.97 3.30 -9.08
N ILE A 104 -2.84 2.48 -9.66
CA ILE A 104 -4.17 2.87 -10.14
C ILE A 104 -5.19 1.90 -9.55
N THR A 105 -6.32 2.43 -9.09
CA THR A 105 -7.42 1.60 -8.62
C THR A 105 -8.27 1.10 -9.79
N LYS A 106 -8.85 -0.10 -9.70
CA LYS A 106 -9.77 -0.63 -10.72
C LYS A 106 -11.12 0.11 -10.74
N SER A 107 -11.38 0.99 -9.76
CA SER A 107 -12.50 1.93 -9.76
C SER A 107 -12.27 3.16 -10.65
N SER A 108 -11.02 3.42 -11.04
CA SER A 108 -10.68 4.51 -11.95
C SER A 108 -11.29 4.31 -13.33
N ALA A 109 -11.63 5.42 -13.99
CA ALA A 109 -12.18 5.37 -15.34
C ALA A 109 -11.14 4.79 -16.34
N PRO A 110 -11.58 4.00 -17.36
CA PRO A 110 -10.67 3.40 -18.31
C PRO A 110 -9.63 4.34 -18.96
N PRO A 111 -9.95 5.61 -19.31
CA PRO A 111 -8.95 6.54 -19.83
C PRO A 111 -7.82 6.86 -18.86
N GLU A 112 -8.04 6.70 -17.54
CA GLU A 112 -7.01 6.93 -16.52
C GLU A 112 -5.95 5.83 -16.57
N LEU A 113 -6.36 4.57 -16.72
CA LEU A 113 -5.45 3.44 -16.91
C LEU A 113 -4.56 3.65 -18.15
N VAL A 114 -5.17 4.07 -19.28
CA VAL A 114 -4.45 4.36 -20.52
C VAL A 114 -3.39 5.46 -20.30
N ARG A 115 -3.78 6.57 -19.65
CA ARG A 115 -2.83 7.67 -19.34
C ARG A 115 -1.71 7.19 -18.41
N ALA A 116 -2.04 6.38 -17.42
CA ALA A 116 -1.06 5.83 -16.47
C ALA A 116 -0.04 4.92 -17.18
N ILE A 117 -0.49 4.03 -18.06
CA ILE A 117 0.39 3.19 -18.88
C ILE A 117 1.34 4.05 -19.72
N MET A 118 0.82 5.06 -20.42
CA MET A 118 1.67 5.94 -21.22
C MET A 118 2.69 6.73 -20.39
N THR A 119 2.29 7.18 -19.21
CA THR A 119 3.18 7.90 -18.27
C THR A 119 4.30 7.00 -17.79
N VAL A 120 3.97 5.79 -17.34
CA VAL A 120 4.95 4.82 -16.81
C VAL A 120 5.86 4.29 -17.92
N ALA A 121 5.33 4.03 -19.13
CA ALA A 121 6.11 3.60 -20.28
C ALA A 121 7.17 4.64 -20.69
N LYS A 122 6.92 5.93 -20.43
CA LYS A 122 7.88 7.03 -20.64
C LYS A 122 8.82 7.26 -19.46
N GLY A 123 8.78 6.39 -18.43
CA GLY A 123 9.63 6.48 -17.23
C GLY A 123 9.09 7.41 -16.14
N GLY A 124 7.86 7.94 -16.30
CA GLY A 124 7.18 8.74 -15.27
C GLY A 124 6.56 7.86 -14.17
N ARG A 125 5.96 8.51 -13.18
CA ARG A 125 5.17 7.85 -12.14
C ARG A 125 3.68 8.18 -12.31
N ALA A 126 2.82 7.19 -12.06
CA ALA A 126 1.38 7.35 -12.12
C ALA A 126 0.74 7.01 -10.78
N LEU A 127 -0.25 7.79 -10.38
CA LEU A 127 -1.03 7.56 -9.18
C LEU A 127 -2.46 8.01 -9.47
N SER A 128 -3.47 7.18 -9.15
CA SER A 128 -4.85 7.57 -9.31
C SER A 128 -5.20 8.74 -8.38
N GLU A 129 -6.14 9.56 -8.81
CA GLU A 129 -6.46 10.81 -8.12
C GLU A 129 -6.99 10.60 -6.70
N ASP A 130 -7.80 9.55 -6.49
CA ASP A 130 -8.31 9.14 -5.19
C ASP A 130 -7.17 8.79 -4.21
N ILE A 131 -6.22 7.96 -4.66
CA ILE A 131 -5.04 7.59 -3.87
C ILE A 131 -4.09 8.78 -3.67
N ALA A 132 -3.92 9.62 -4.69
CA ALA A 132 -3.09 10.83 -4.54
C ALA A 132 -3.62 11.76 -3.46
N ARG A 133 -4.95 11.94 -3.38
CA ARG A 133 -5.59 12.72 -2.31
C ARG A 133 -5.39 12.06 -0.94
N GLU A 134 -5.56 10.74 -0.84
CA GLU A 134 -5.36 10.01 0.42
C GLU A 134 -3.90 10.09 0.89
N VAL A 135 -2.92 9.85 0.00
CA VAL A 135 -1.49 10.00 0.31
C VAL A 135 -1.15 11.44 0.71
N ALA A 136 -1.72 12.44 0.04
CA ALA A 136 -1.51 13.84 0.40
C ALA A 136 -2.12 14.16 1.77
N ALA A 137 -3.35 13.70 2.04
CA ALA A 137 -4.00 13.84 3.33
C ALA A 137 -3.18 13.18 4.45
N GLU A 138 -2.70 11.96 4.23
CA GLU A 138 -1.86 11.22 5.18
C GLU A 138 -0.52 11.93 5.46
N ARG A 139 0.10 12.51 4.43
CA ARG A 139 1.35 13.30 4.57
C ARG A 139 1.15 14.67 5.21
N LEU A 140 0.03 15.33 4.91
CA LEU A 140 -0.34 16.61 5.52
C LEU A 140 -0.81 16.43 6.96
N SER A 141 -1.51 15.33 7.21
CA SER A 141 -1.99 14.95 8.53
C SER A 141 -0.88 14.45 9.44
N GLY A 142 0.22 13.92 8.92
CA GLY A 142 1.38 13.41 9.67
C GLY A 142 1.02 12.45 10.82
N PRO A 143 1.99 11.76 11.43
CA PRO A 143 1.71 10.93 12.62
C PRO A 143 1.12 11.72 13.80
N ARG A 144 1.24 13.06 13.79
CA ARG A 144 0.63 13.94 14.80
C ARG A 144 -0.90 13.95 14.76
N SER A 145 -1.52 13.87 13.57
CA SER A 145 -2.99 13.94 13.49
C SER A 145 -3.70 12.71 14.02
N LEU A 146 -3.10 11.52 13.92
CA LEU A 146 -3.67 10.29 14.50
C LEU A 146 -3.79 10.37 16.01
N VAL A 147 -2.97 11.21 16.65
CA VAL A 147 -2.97 11.44 18.09
C VAL A 147 -3.84 12.63 18.50
N GLU A 148 -4.11 13.56 17.56
CA GLU A 148 -5.01 14.70 17.78
C GLU A 148 -6.47 14.26 17.97
N ASP A 149 -6.86 13.09 17.43
CA ASP A 149 -8.16 12.47 17.67
C ASP A 149 -8.28 11.80 19.05
N LEU A 150 -7.18 11.71 19.80
CA LEU A 150 -7.18 11.20 21.17
C LEU A 150 -7.41 12.32 22.16
N GLY A 151 -8.32 12.08 23.10
CA GLY A 151 -8.47 12.97 24.26
C GLY A 151 -7.19 12.97 25.14
N PRO A 152 -7.03 14.00 26.02
CA PRO A 152 -5.83 14.14 26.86
C PRO A 152 -5.52 12.87 27.66
N ARG A 153 -6.55 12.17 28.15
CA ARG A 153 -6.40 10.95 28.93
C ARG A 153 -5.96 9.77 28.08
N GLU A 154 -6.48 9.65 26.86
CA GLU A 154 -6.09 8.62 25.90
C GLU A 154 -4.63 8.80 25.46
N THR A 155 -4.23 10.04 25.20
CA THR A 155 -2.85 10.38 24.84
C THR A 155 -1.87 10.02 25.96
N GLU A 156 -2.22 10.31 27.21
CA GLU A 156 -1.39 9.98 28.38
C GLU A 156 -1.23 8.45 28.55
N ILE A 157 -2.33 7.71 28.42
CA ILE A 157 -2.31 6.25 28.49
C ILE A 157 -1.51 5.67 27.32
N LEU A 158 -1.68 6.17 26.09
CA LEU A 158 -0.90 5.76 24.94
C LEU A 158 0.61 5.95 25.19
N ARG A 159 1.00 7.09 25.73
CA ARG A 159 2.40 7.39 26.04
C ARG A 159 2.99 6.38 27.03
N LEU A 160 2.26 6.07 28.11
CA LEU A 160 2.71 5.11 29.14
C LEU A 160 2.79 3.68 28.58
N VAL A 161 1.79 3.24 27.81
CA VAL A 161 1.80 1.94 27.13
C VAL A 161 3.00 1.85 26.18
N ALA A 162 3.23 2.88 25.37
CA ALA A 162 4.36 2.92 24.44
C ALA A 162 5.73 2.97 25.12
N SER A 163 5.78 3.45 26.38
CA SER A 163 6.97 3.41 27.23
C SER A 163 7.14 2.08 27.99
N GLY A 164 6.37 1.03 27.67
CA GLY A 164 6.52 -0.31 28.25
C GLY A 164 5.84 -0.52 29.61
N TRP A 165 5.01 0.43 30.10
CA TRP A 165 4.33 0.26 31.38
C TRP A 165 3.23 -0.81 31.31
N THR A 166 3.10 -1.60 32.37
CA THR A 166 2.00 -2.57 32.49
C THR A 166 0.67 -1.88 32.79
N ALA A 167 -0.45 -2.53 32.48
CA ALA A 167 -1.78 -1.99 32.77
C ALA A 167 -1.99 -1.69 34.27
N GLU A 168 -1.40 -2.50 35.15
CA GLU A 168 -1.46 -2.34 36.60
C GLU A 168 -0.66 -1.11 37.06
N ALA A 169 0.55 -0.91 36.50
CA ALA A 169 1.38 0.25 36.78
C ALA A 169 0.70 1.56 36.34
N ILE A 170 0.12 1.55 35.14
CA ILE A 170 -0.65 2.68 34.58
C ILE A 170 -1.89 2.94 35.46
N ALA A 171 -2.62 1.91 35.86
CA ALA A 171 -3.80 2.02 36.70
C ALA A 171 -3.45 2.69 38.06
N THR A 172 -2.37 2.27 38.67
CA THR A 172 -1.88 2.86 39.93
C THR A 172 -1.46 4.31 39.75
N SER A 173 -0.66 4.60 38.72
CA SER A 173 -0.17 5.97 38.42
C SER A 173 -1.29 6.97 38.11
N LEU A 174 -2.33 6.53 37.42
CA LEU A 174 -3.42 7.36 36.97
C LEU A 174 -4.68 7.32 37.83
N ASN A 175 -4.63 6.59 38.97
CA ASN A 175 -5.74 6.34 39.89
C ASN A 175 -6.98 5.76 39.15
N LEU A 176 -6.75 4.72 38.35
CA LEU A 176 -7.77 4.00 37.58
C LEU A 176 -7.79 2.53 38.00
N SER A 177 -8.80 1.77 37.54
CA SER A 177 -8.75 0.33 37.58
C SER A 177 -7.96 -0.25 36.38
N ALA A 178 -7.31 -1.40 36.51
CA ALA A 178 -6.65 -2.07 35.41
C ALA A 178 -7.63 -2.35 34.26
N LYS A 179 -8.89 -2.70 34.57
CA LYS A 179 -9.95 -2.87 33.55
C LYS A 179 -10.23 -1.59 32.77
N THR A 180 -10.21 -0.43 33.45
CA THR A 180 -10.40 0.87 32.82
C THR A 180 -9.25 1.16 31.84
N VAL A 181 -8.00 0.88 32.23
CA VAL A 181 -6.82 1.03 31.38
C VAL A 181 -6.91 0.13 30.14
N GLN A 182 -7.33 -1.14 30.30
CA GLN A 182 -7.54 -2.06 29.18
C GLN A 182 -8.63 -1.56 28.22
N ASN A 183 -9.72 -0.98 28.73
CA ASN A 183 -10.76 -0.39 27.89
C ASN A 183 -10.21 0.81 27.07
N TYR A 184 -9.44 1.69 27.70
CA TYR A 184 -8.77 2.79 27.00
C TYR A 184 -7.78 2.25 25.94
N HIS A 185 -6.99 1.25 26.25
CA HIS A 185 -6.07 0.62 25.29
C HIS A 185 -6.80 0.11 24.06
N TYR A 186 -7.94 -0.57 24.23
CA TYR A 186 -8.77 -1.03 23.12
C TYR A 186 -9.35 0.15 22.30
N GLN A 187 -9.90 1.18 22.97
CA GLN A 187 -10.44 2.37 22.32
C GLN A 187 -9.38 3.13 21.52
N ILE A 188 -8.19 3.32 22.10
CA ILE A 188 -7.05 3.96 21.46
C ILE A 188 -6.67 3.18 20.18
N LYS A 189 -6.49 1.84 20.29
CA LYS A 189 -6.18 1.00 19.13
C LYS A 189 -7.22 1.16 18.02
N SER A 190 -8.50 1.20 18.35
CA SER A 190 -9.59 1.38 17.40
C SER A 190 -9.55 2.77 16.75
N LYS A 191 -9.34 3.85 17.53
CA LYS A 191 -9.32 5.23 17.05
C LYS A 191 -8.16 5.51 16.10
N ILE A 192 -6.94 5.02 16.44
CA ILE A 192 -5.74 5.27 15.62
C ILE A 192 -5.46 4.15 14.60
N GLY A 193 -6.36 3.17 14.47
CA GLY A 193 -6.22 2.07 13.50
C GLY A 193 -5.08 1.09 13.78
N ALA A 194 -4.60 1.00 15.05
CA ALA A 194 -3.53 0.09 15.42
C ALA A 194 -4.02 -1.36 15.45
N ARG A 195 -3.43 -2.24 14.64
CA ARG A 195 -3.81 -3.66 14.57
C ARG A 195 -3.16 -4.53 15.65
N THR A 196 -1.98 -4.15 16.11
CA THR A 196 -1.19 -4.86 17.13
C THR A 196 -0.62 -3.85 18.12
N ASP A 197 -0.15 -4.32 19.28
CA ASP A 197 0.51 -3.46 20.26
C ASP A 197 1.84 -2.91 19.72
N ALA A 198 2.59 -3.72 18.98
CA ALA A 198 3.79 -3.25 18.27
C ALA A 198 3.47 -2.12 17.27
N HIS A 199 2.34 -2.21 16.57
CA HIS A 199 1.90 -1.13 15.67
C HIS A 199 1.49 0.13 16.45
N LEU A 200 0.85 -0.03 17.61
CA LEU A 200 0.49 1.06 18.51
C LEU A 200 1.74 1.80 19.02
N VAL A 201 2.76 1.07 19.47
CA VAL A 201 4.05 1.64 19.89
C VAL A 201 4.74 2.38 18.75
N TRP A 202 4.75 1.79 17.55
CA TRP A 202 5.33 2.42 16.37
C TRP A 202 4.63 3.75 16.03
N LEU A 203 3.30 3.79 16.08
CA LEU A 203 2.51 5.00 15.85
C LEU A 203 2.79 6.08 16.90
N ALA A 204 2.97 5.71 18.16
CA ALA A 204 3.32 6.64 19.25
C ALA A 204 4.72 7.24 19.05
N ILE A 205 5.70 6.44 18.61
CA ILE A 205 7.06 6.91 18.25
C ILE A 205 6.98 7.87 17.04
N ALA A 206 6.27 7.46 15.98
CA ALA A 206 6.12 8.26 14.77
C ALA A 206 5.40 9.60 15.04
N ALA A 207 4.48 9.64 16.02
CA ALA A 207 3.81 10.84 16.49
C ALA A 207 4.67 11.70 17.44
N GLY A 208 5.88 11.24 17.81
CA GLY A 208 6.78 11.95 18.73
C GLY A 208 6.30 11.96 20.19
N LEU A 209 5.38 11.06 20.56
CA LEU A 209 4.91 10.93 21.95
C LEU A 209 5.93 10.24 22.86
N VAL A 210 6.74 9.37 22.28
CA VAL A 210 7.83 8.65 22.95
C VAL A 210 9.05 8.61 22.02
N THR A 211 10.25 8.57 22.60
CA THR A 211 11.48 8.34 21.84
C THR A 211 11.83 6.86 21.84
N PRO A 212 12.55 6.33 20.82
CA PRO A 212 12.98 4.92 20.81
C PRO A 212 13.78 4.52 22.06
N GLU A 213 14.46 5.47 22.69
CA GLU A 213 15.26 5.29 23.92
C GLU A 213 14.39 5.17 25.18
N SER A 214 13.12 5.58 25.13
CA SER A 214 12.17 5.51 26.26
C SER A 214 11.34 4.22 26.26
N VAL A 215 11.54 3.34 25.30
CA VAL A 215 10.90 2.02 25.20
C VAL A 215 11.83 1.02 25.87
N GLY A 216 11.63 0.78 27.16
CA GLY A 216 12.41 -0.15 27.98
C GLY A 216 11.68 -1.48 28.18
#